data_b83d10e2fb0bf8577501aad697b0b58f
#
_entry.id   b83d10e2fb0bf8577501aad697b0b58f
#
_cell.length_a   1.000
_cell.length_b   1.000
_cell.length_c   1.000
_cell.angle_alpha   90.00
_cell.angle_beta   90.00
_cell.angle_gamma   90.00
#
_symmetry.space_group_name_H-M   'P 1'
#
loop_
_entity.id
_entity.type
_entity.pdbx_description
1 polymer ?
#
loop_
_entity_poly.entity_id
_entity_poly.type
_entity_poly.pdbx_seq_one_letter_code
_entity_poly.pdbx_strand_id
1 'polypeptide(L)'
;MEEKKTEASSAAPEIAAPDDTALQSELAAAEDAEKAALAEIEAQYEADAADQRREMLFTTRAQIIEQVLSLAEQYMRSEEYQASKRARQYEAVEQILAQIHLTPGDVSYLSRKGVLYVTLTSSAALSDDLVEKVRARSEALVAAVGGKISFWVRQNEELIGGLQLRIGDTIYDYTISNKLYRLGKALNDRPLTETDAESIRAGMLDAVRHMKLGIDVFQVGRVLSVSDGICWMDGLADIMYGEVVEFVNG
;
A
#
# COMPACT_ATOMS: atom_id res chain seq x y z
N MET A 1 -71.59 -38.64 -85.72
CA MET A 1 -70.83 -39.46 -84.85
C MET A 1 -69.86 -38.48 -84.16
N GLU A 2 -70.21 -38.22 -82.99
CA GLU A 2 -69.78 -37.00 -82.28
C GLU A 2 -68.37 -37.13 -81.65
N GLU A 3 -67.53 -36.18 -81.99
CA GLU A 3 -66.27 -35.97 -81.35
C GLU A 3 -66.51 -35.23 -80.05
N LYS A 4 -66.08 -35.81 -78.98
CA LYS A 4 -66.09 -35.20 -77.62
C LYS A 4 -64.76 -34.55 -77.36
N LYS A 5 -64.74 -33.23 -77.45
CA LYS A 5 -63.62 -32.38 -77.15
C LYS A 5 -63.49 -32.25 -75.61
N THR A 6 -62.42 -32.75 -75.08
CA THR A 6 -62.11 -32.60 -73.66
C THR A 6 -61.18 -31.36 -73.47
N GLU A 7 -61.73 -30.31 -72.90
CA GLU A 7 -60.95 -29.15 -72.49
C GLU A 7 -60.21 -29.45 -71.17
N ALA A 8 -58.90 -29.49 -71.25
CA ALA A 8 -58.04 -29.53 -70.06
C ALA A 8 -57.82 -28.08 -69.53
N SER A 9 -58.47 -27.73 -68.45
CA SER A 9 -58.21 -26.49 -67.70
C SER A 9 -56.84 -26.59 -66.99
N SER A 10 -55.86 -25.91 -67.55
CA SER A 10 -54.54 -25.68 -66.87
C SER A 10 -54.69 -24.51 -65.90
N ALA A 11 -54.96 -24.80 -64.62
CA ALA A 11 -54.80 -23.82 -63.56
C ALA A 11 -53.33 -23.80 -63.19
N ALA A 12 -52.62 -22.74 -63.58
CA ALA A 12 -51.32 -22.43 -63.07
C ALA A 12 -51.45 -21.99 -61.56
N PRO A 13 -50.59 -22.43 -60.68
CA PRO A 13 -50.66 -21.96 -59.31
C PRO A 13 -50.33 -20.47 -59.28
N GLU A 14 -51.23 -19.68 -58.77
CA GLU A 14 -51.05 -18.24 -58.45
C GLU A 14 -50.03 -18.15 -57.35
N ILE A 15 -48.79 -17.76 -57.72
CA ILE A 15 -47.75 -17.43 -56.73
C ILE A 15 -48.23 -16.15 -56.06
N ALA A 16 -48.74 -16.28 -54.86
CA ALA A 16 -49.06 -15.13 -54.01
C ALA A 16 -47.79 -14.23 -53.89
N ALA A 17 -47.92 -12.97 -54.27
CA ALA A 17 -46.88 -11.99 -54.11
C ALA A 17 -46.51 -11.93 -52.62
N PRO A 18 -45.22 -11.87 -52.24
CA PRO A 18 -44.82 -11.78 -50.87
C PRO A 18 -45.45 -10.52 -50.24
N ASP A 19 -46.02 -10.69 -49.07
CA ASP A 19 -46.64 -9.60 -48.31
C ASP A 19 -45.56 -8.52 -47.98
N ASP A 20 -45.55 -7.43 -48.77
CA ASP A 20 -44.60 -6.34 -48.68
C ASP A 20 -44.52 -5.77 -47.22
N THR A 21 -45.60 -5.90 -46.46
CA THR A 21 -45.67 -5.47 -45.07
C THR A 21 -44.87 -6.40 -44.14
N ALA A 22 -44.85 -7.70 -44.40
CA ALA A 22 -44.07 -8.66 -43.64
C ALA A 22 -42.57 -8.48 -43.90
N LEU A 23 -42.17 -8.28 -45.15
CA LEU A 23 -40.78 -7.99 -45.53
C LEU A 23 -40.27 -6.67 -44.92
N GLN A 24 -41.08 -5.62 -44.90
CA GLN A 24 -40.70 -4.35 -44.26
C GLN A 24 -40.55 -4.47 -42.74
N SER A 25 -41.40 -5.30 -42.09
CA SER A 25 -41.27 -5.52 -40.63
C SER A 25 -40.03 -6.35 -40.28
N GLU A 26 -39.67 -7.35 -41.12
CA GLU A 26 -38.42 -8.11 -40.91
C GLU A 26 -37.17 -7.26 -41.17
N LEU A 27 -37.20 -6.37 -42.16
CA LEU A 27 -36.10 -5.45 -42.44
C LEU A 27 -35.88 -4.47 -41.27
N ALA A 28 -36.95 -3.88 -40.75
CA ALA A 28 -36.91 -2.98 -39.60
C ALA A 28 -36.38 -3.69 -38.33
N ALA A 29 -36.83 -4.93 -38.10
CA ALA A 29 -36.32 -5.74 -36.98
C ALA A 29 -34.83 -6.09 -37.13
N ALA A 30 -34.36 -6.37 -38.36
CA ALA A 30 -32.97 -6.62 -38.66
C ALA A 30 -32.10 -5.36 -38.45
N GLU A 31 -32.56 -4.19 -38.88
CA GLU A 31 -31.88 -2.90 -38.65
C GLU A 31 -31.80 -2.55 -37.17
N ASP A 32 -32.85 -2.80 -36.39
CA ASP A 32 -32.86 -2.57 -34.97
C ASP A 32 -31.92 -3.54 -34.22
N ALA A 33 -31.86 -4.80 -34.64
CA ALA A 33 -30.93 -5.80 -34.14
C ALA A 33 -29.46 -5.44 -34.44
N GLU A 34 -29.19 -4.96 -35.68
CA GLU A 34 -27.86 -4.49 -36.07
C GLU A 34 -27.42 -3.27 -35.24
N LYS A 35 -28.29 -2.29 -35.03
CA LYS A 35 -28.03 -1.13 -34.18
C LYS A 35 -27.76 -1.54 -32.73
N ALA A 36 -28.54 -2.49 -32.21
CA ALA A 36 -28.33 -3.00 -30.85
C ALA A 36 -26.97 -3.72 -30.70
N ALA A 37 -26.60 -4.54 -31.70
CA ALA A 37 -25.30 -5.22 -31.73
C ALA A 37 -24.14 -4.25 -31.86
N LEU A 38 -24.25 -3.20 -32.66
CA LEU A 38 -23.24 -2.15 -32.77
C LEU A 38 -23.09 -1.40 -31.45
N ALA A 39 -24.19 -1.02 -30.79
CA ALA A 39 -24.15 -0.35 -29.50
C ALA A 39 -23.51 -1.21 -28.40
N GLU A 40 -23.75 -2.52 -28.44
CA GLU A 40 -23.09 -3.46 -27.49
C GLU A 40 -21.58 -3.57 -27.74
N ILE A 41 -21.17 -3.63 -29.01
CA ILE A 41 -19.76 -3.65 -29.40
C ILE A 41 -19.06 -2.33 -28.99
N GLU A 42 -19.71 -1.18 -29.24
CA GLU A 42 -19.18 0.13 -28.84
C GLU A 42 -19.02 0.21 -27.29
N ALA A 43 -20.02 -0.24 -26.54
CA ALA A 43 -19.96 -0.27 -25.08
C ALA A 43 -18.85 -1.19 -24.55
N GLN A 44 -18.64 -2.35 -25.18
CA GLN A 44 -17.52 -3.24 -24.84
C GLN A 44 -16.17 -2.59 -25.14
N TYR A 45 -16.05 -1.94 -26.29
CA TYR A 45 -14.82 -1.23 -26.67
C TYR A 45 -14.47 -0.08 -25.73
N GLU A 46 -15.49 0.68 -25.29
CA GLU A 46 -15.31 1.76 -24.31
C GLU A 46 -14.90 1.22 -22.94
N ALA A 47 -15.49 0.10 -22.50
CA ALA A 47 -15.15 -0.56 -21.25
C ALA A 47 -13.70 -1.08 -21.27
N ASP A 48 -13.30 -1.79 -22.33
CA ASP A 48 -11.95 -2.30 -22.51
C ASP A 48 -10.91 -1.17 -22.56
N ALA A 49 -11.22 -0.09 -23.27
CA ALA A 49 -10.36 1.09 -23.36
C ALA A 49 -10.22 1.80 -21.99
N ALA A 50 -11.29 1.85 -21.20
CA ALA A 50 -11.24 2.41 -19.84
C ALA A 50 -10.38 1.55 -18.91
N ASP A 51 -10.49 0.23 -18.99
CA ASP A 51 -9.69 -0.70 -18.20
C ASP A 51 -8.22 -0.66 -18.58
N GLN A 52 -7.89 -0.61 -19.87
CA GLN A 52 -6.51 -0.44 -20.34
C GLN A 52 -5.89 0.88 -19.88
N ARG A 53 -6.64 2.00 -19.92
CA ARG A 53 -6.19 3.28 -19.38
C ARG A 53 -5.93 3.20 -17.89
N ARG A 54 -6.80 2.54 -17.14
CA ARG A 54 -6.66 2.36 -15.67
C ARG A 54 -5.40 1.56 -15.34
N GLU A 55 -5.15 0.46 -16.06
CA GLU A 55 -3.95 -0.36 -15.89
C GLU A 55 -2.67 0.40 -16.24
N MET A 56 -2.68 1.15 -17.36
CA MET A 56 -1.54 1.99 -17.75
C MET A 56 -1.25 3.07 -16.70
N LEU A 57 -2.27 3.76 -16.18
CA LEU A 57 -2.13 4.76 -15.12
C LEU A 57 -1.57 4.13 -13.84
N PHE A 58 -2.04 2.94 -13.46
CA PHE A 58 -1.54 2.23 -12.29
C PHE A 58 -0.06 1.88 -12.44
N THR A 59 0.34 1.31 -13.57
CA THR A 59 1.74 0.94 -13.87
C THR A 59 2.65 2.17 -13.91
N THR A 60 2.23 3.23 -14.61
CA THR A 60 2.99 4.48 -14.71
C THR A 60 3.18 5.13 -13.34
N ARG A 61 2.14 5.12 -12.50
CA ARG A 61 2.20 5.63 -11.14
C ARG A 61 3.22 4.88 -10.30
N ALA A 62 3.19 3.54 -10.32
CA ALA A 62 4.14 2.72 -9.58
C ALA A 62 5.59 3.04 -9.98
N GLN A 63 5.87 3.17 -11.28
CA GLN A 63 7.19 3.54 -11.79
C GLN A 63 7.63 4.93 -11.32
N ILE A 64 6.72 5.93 -11.35
CA ILE A 64 7.03 7.29 -10.88
C ILE A 64 7.33 7.29 -9.38
N ILE A 65 6.55 6.57 -8.58
CA ILE A 65 6.78 6.45 -7.13
C ILE A 65 8.16 5.85 -6.88
N GLU A 66 8.50 4.76 -7.53
CA GLU A 66 9.81 4.11 -7.41
C GLU A 66 10.95 5.05 -7.75
N GLN A 67 10.85 5.82 -8.85
CA GLN A 67 11.84 6.81 -9.24
C GLN A 67 11.99 7.93 -8.21
N VAL A 68 10.87 8.45 -7.66
CA VAL A 68 10.88 9.50 -6.62
C VAL A 68 11.54 8.99 -5.35
N LEU A 69 11.23 7.77 -4.92
CA LEU A 69 11.85 7.14 -3.74
C LEU A 69 13.35 6.91 -3.95
N SER A 70 13.75 6.44 -5.13
CA SER A 70 15.16 6.24 -5.48
C SER A 70 15.95 7.56 -5.47
N LEU A 71 15.40 8.64 -6.04
CA LEU A 71 16.01 9.97 -5.99
C LEU A 71 16.11 10.51 -4.57
N ALA A 72 15.07 10.33 -3.76
CA ALA A 72 15.08 10.72 -2.36
C ALA A 72 16.16 9.96 -1.58
N GLU A 73 16.30 8.66 -1.80
CA GLU A 73 17.36 7.84 -1.19
C GLU A 73 18.75 8.32 -1.60
N GLN A 74 18.97 8.58 -2.89
CA GLN A 74 20.26 9.11 -3.39
C GLN A 74 20.60 10.45 -2.75
N TYR A 75 19.63 11.36 -2.64
CA TYR A 75 19.84 12.65 -1.96
C TYR A 75 20.22 12.45 -0.48
N MET A 76 19.56 11.54 0.22
CA MET A 76 19.82 11.26 1.62
C MET A 76 21.19 10.57 1.86
N ARG A 77 21.75 9.93 0.83
CA ARG A 77 23.12 9.39 0.85
C ARG A 77 24.17 10.44 0.44
N SER A 78 23.79 11.60 -0.05
CA SER A 78 24.71 12.66 -0.47
C SER A 78 25.52 13.23 0.69
N GLU A 79 26.72 13.75 0.40
CA GLU A 79 27.59 14.39 1.39
C GLU A 79 26.92 15.58 2.06
N GLU A 80 26.17 16.38 1.31
CA GLU A 80 25.42 17.53 1.82
C GLU A 80 24.42 17.13 2.90
N TYR A 81 23.64 16.07 2.66
CA TYR A 81 22.72 15.56 3.64
C TYR A 81 23.44 14.94 4.84
N GLN A 82 24.53 14.23 4.62
CA GLN A 82 25.33 13.60 5.67
C GLN A 82 26.04 14.63 6.58
N ALA A 83 26.36 15.83 6.09
CA ALA A 83 26.98 16.88 6.88
C ALA A 83 26.17 17.30 8.11
N SER A 84 24.84 17.23 8.04
CA SER A 84 23.94 17.55 9.16
C SER A 84 23.55 16.33 10.02
N LYS A 85 24.22 15.19 9.84
CA LYS A 85 23.90 13.91 10.49
C LYS A 85 23.87 13.99 12.02
N ARG A 86 24.87 14.63 12.63
CA ARG A 86 24.94 14.76 14.10
C ARG A 86 23.73 15.53 14.67
N ALA A 87 23.41 16.68 14.08
CA ALA A 87 22.27 17.48 14.54
C ALA A 87 20.96 16.66 14.47
N ARG A 88 20.78 15.90 13.40
CA ARG A 88 19.60 15.01 13.26
C ARG A 88 19.59 13.84 14.25
N GLN A 89 20.75 13.30 14.61
CA GLN A 89 20.84 12.27 15.65
C GLN A 89 20.39 12.81 17.01
N TYR A 90 20.81 14.02 17.37
CA TYR A 90 20.36 14.68 18.60
C TYR A 90 18.83 14.90 18.57
N GLU A 91 18.31 15.47 17.50
CA GLU A 91 16.88 15.70 17.34
C GLU A 91 16.08 14.39 17.45
N ALA A 92 16.52 13.34 16.78
CA ALA A 92 15.89 12.03 16.80
C ALA A 92 15.85 11.44 18.22
N VAL A 93 16.96 11.53 18.95
CA VAL A 93 17.02 11.07 20.35
C VAL A 93 16.06 11.86 21.23
N GLU A 94 16.04 13.20 21.13
CA GLU A 94 15.13 14.03 21.93
C GLU A 94 13.66 13.69 21.65
N GLN A 95 13.30 13.53 20.39
CA GLN A 95 11.93 13.18 20.02
C GLN A 95 11.54 11.78 20.53
N ILE A 96 12.44 10.79 20.41
CA ILE A 96 12.19 9.45 20.94
C ILE A 96 12.02 9.52 22.46
N LEU A 97 12.93 10.20 23.18
CA LEU A 97 12.87 10.31 24.63
C LEU A 97 11.60 11.01 25.16
N ALA A 98 11.02 11.90 24.35
CA ALA A 98 9.76 12.56 24.68
C ALA A 98 8.54 11.63 24.57
N GLN A 99 8.62 10.59 23.77
CA GLN A 99 7.48 9.70 23.48
C GLN A 99 7.58 8.33 24.13
N ILE A 100 8.76 7.90 24.59
CA ILE A 100 8.92 6.57 25.18
C ILE A 100 8.08 6.41 26.46
N HIS A 101 7.38 5.29 26.49
CA HIS A 101 6.59 4.84 27.65
C HIS A 101 6.58 3.31 27.66
N LEU A 102 6.18 2.72 28.79
CA LEU A 102 5.95 1.28 28.88
C LEU A 102 4.49 0.98 28.58
N THR A 103 4.26 -0.02 27.75
CA THR A 103 2.93 -0.52 27.47
C THR A 103 2.46 -1.45 28.59
N PRO A 104 1.15 -1.73 28.72
CA PRO A 104 0.64 -2.76 29.64
C PRO A 104 1.28 -4.13 29.40
N GLY A 105 1.58 -4.46 28.13
CA GLY A 105 2.28 -5.68 27.74
C GLY A 105 3.69 -5.75 28.30
N ASP A 106 4.46 -4.64 28.20
CA ASP A 106 5.81 -4.55 28.76
C ASP A 106 5.81 -4.71 30.29
N VAL A 107 4.86 -4.08 30.98
CA VAL A 107 4.72 -4.21 32.43
C VAL A 107 4.38 -5.64 32.84
N SER A 108 3.48 -6.30 32.11
CA SER A 108 3.13 -7.71 32.33
C SER A 108 4.30 -8.65 32.05
N TYR A 109 5.12 -8.36 31.03
CA TYR A 109 6.33 -9.10 30.71
C TYR A 109 7.38 -8.93 31.81
N LEU A 110 7.63 -7.68 32.25
CA LEU A 110 8.55 -7.37 33.34
C LEU A 110 8.16 -8.08 34.65
N SER A 111 6.89 -8.11 35.00
CA SER A 111 6.41 -8.79 36.21
C SER A 111 6.70 -10.29 36.19
N ARG A 112 6.77 -10.90 35.00
CA ARG A 112 7.06 -12.35 34.84
C ARG A 112 8.53 -12.65 34.68
N LYS A 113 9.26 -11.81 33.94
CA LYS A 113 10.67 -12.07 33.54
C LYS A 113 11.69 -11.22 34.29
N GLY A 114 11.28 -10.10 34.86
CA GLY A 114 12.16 -9.20 35.62
C GLY A 114 13.10 -8.33 34.78
N VAL A 115 13.22 -8.62 33.47
CA VAL A 115 14.15 -7.93 32.56
C VAL A 115 13.44 -7.63 31.25
N LEU A 116 13.57 -6.38 30.80
CA LEU A 116 13.08 -5.93 29.49
C LEU A 116 14.24 -5.69 28.53
N TYR A 117 14.10 -6.12 27.29
CA TYR A 117 15.12 -5.93 26.28
C TYR A 117 14.92 -4.57 25.59
N VAL A 118 15.99 -3.79 25.54
CA VAL A 118 16.04 -2.49 24.89
C VAL A 118 17.13 -2.51 23.84
N THR A 119 16.79 -2.22 22.59
CA THR A 119 17.76 -2.19 21.49
C THR A 119 17.70 -0.85 20.78
N LEU A 120 18.83 -0.14 20.77
CA LEU A 120 19.02 1.09 20.01
C LEU A 120 19.76 0.77 18.72
N THR A 121 19.11 0.96 17.58
CA THR A 121 19.69 0.74 16.25
C THR A 121 19.83 2.08 15.54
N SER A 122 20.99 2.35 14.98
CA SER A 122 21.25 3.58 14.22
C SER A 122 21.93 3.27 12.89
N SER A 123 21.76 4.15 11.92
CA SER A 123 22.44 4.05 10.62
C SER A 123 23.95 4.28 10.69
N ALA A 124 24.43 4.90 11.77
CA ALA A 124 25.84 5.16 11.99
C ALA A 124 26.14 5.23 13.49
N ALA A 125 27.41 5.18 13.83
CA ALA A 125 27.85 5.28 15.20
C ALA A 125 27.26 6.53 15.89
N LEU A 126 26.69 6.32 17.07
CA LEU A 126 26.21 7.37 17.96
C LEU A 126 27.33 7.78 18.91
N SER A 127 27.30 9.02 19.39
CA SER A 127 28.18 9.45 20.47
C SER A 127 27.76 8.80 21.78
N ASP A 128 28.75 8.58 22.66
CA ASP A 128 28.53 7.92 23.97
C ASP A 128 27.53 8.68 24.84
N ASP A 129 27.48 10.01 24.76
CA ASP A 129 26.53 10.85 25.49
C ASP A 129 25.08 10.60 25.06
N LEU A 130 24.83 10.40 23.75
CA LEU A 130 23.50 10.06 23.23
C LEU A 130 23.06 8.65 23.62
N VAL A 131 23.98 7.70 23.55
CA VAL A 131 23.72 6.31 23.96
C VAL A 131 23.37 6.27 25.46
N GLU A 132 24.16 6.96 26.31
CA GLU A 132 23.93 6.98 27.74
C GLU A 132 22.62 7.69 28.10
N LYS A 133 22.27 8.77 27.39
CA LYS A 133 21.01 9.47 27.59
C LYS A 133 19.79 8.57 27.32
N VAL A 134 19.83 7.77 26.24
CA VAL A 134 18.78 6.80 25.92
C VAL A 134 18.74 5.67 26.95
N ARG A 135 19.90 5.15 27.34
CA ARG A 135 20.04 4.12 28.37
C ARG A 135 19.42 4.57 29.69
N ALA A 136 19.90 5.71 30.24
CA ALA A 136 19.45 6.24 31.53
C ALA A 136 17.92 6.48 31.55
N ARG A 137 17.36 7.00 30.46
CA ARG A 137 15.90 7.20 30.37
C ARG A 137 15.14 5.89 30.36
N SER A 138 15.62 4.90 29.60
CA SER A 138 15.01 3.57 29.53
C SER A 138 15.10 2.84 30.89
N GLU A 139 16.25 2.93 31.56
CA GLU A 139 16.45 2.40 32.93
C GLU A 139 15.48 3.02 33.92
N ALA A 140 15.35 4.35 33.89
CA ALA A 140 14.45 5.07 34.80
C ALA A 140 12.98 4.63 34.62
N LEU A 141 12.54 4.44 33.36
CA LEU A 141 11.18 3.96 33.06
C LEU A 141 10.94 2.55 33.61
N VAL A 142 11.88 1.63 33.40
CA VAL A 142 11.74 0.23 33.81
C VAL A 142 11.93 0.07 35.32
N ALA A 143 12.84 0.84 35.93
CA ALA A 143 13.05 0.85 37.39
C ALA A 143 11.80 1.33 38.15
N ALA A 144 11.02 2.26 37.57
CA ALA A 144 9.78 2.75 38.17
C ALA A 144 8.74 1.64 38.39
N VAL A 145 8.80 0.54 37.61
CA VAL A 145 7.93 -0.65 37.75
C VAL A 145 8.67 -1.86 38.36
N GLY A 146 9.86 -1.64 38.94
CA GLY A 146 10.63 -2.67 39.65
C GLY A 146 11.41 -3.64 38.78
N GLY A 147 11.58 -3.34 37.50
CA GLY A 147 12.31 -4.17 36.54
C GLY A 147 13.75 -3.73 36.29
N LYS A 148 14.44 -4.48 35.43
CA LYS A 148 15.78 -4.16 34.91
C LYS A 148 15.75 -4.15 33.39
N ILE A 149 16.71 -3.47 32.74
CA ILE A 149 16.87 -3.51 31.29
C ILE A 149 18.08 -4.35 30.88
N SER A 150 17.99 -4.94 29.68
CA SER A 150 19.13 -5.44 28.92
C SER A 150 19.28 -4.55 27.70
N PHE A 151 20.29 -3.69 27.68
CA PHE A 151 20.46 -2.63 26.69
C PHE A 151 21.51 -2.99 25.65
N TRP A 152 21.14 -2.90 24.38
CA TRP A 152 21.99 -3.21 23.24
C TRP A 152 22.04 -2.04 22.28
N VAL A 153 23.23 -1.79 21.71
CA VAL A 153 23.43 -0.80 20.64
C VAL A 153 23.85 -1.56 19.39
N ARG A 154 23.20 -1.26 18.28
CA ARG A 154 23.47 -1.85 16.97
C ARG A 154 23.64 -0.76 15.93
N GLN A 155 24.47 -1.04 14.93
CA GLN A 155 24.57 -0.22 13.74
C GLN A 155 24.01 -1.01 12.55
N ASN A 156 23.15 -0.35 11.75
CA ASN A 156 22.60 -0.91 10.51
C ASN A 156 22.59 0.19 9.44
N GLU A 157 23.43 0.04 8.44
CA GLU A 157 23.59 1.00 7.33
C GLU A 157 22.39 1.00 6.37
N GLU A 158 21.58 -0.06 6.36
CA GLU A 158 20.36 -0.16 5.54
C GLU A 158 19.30 0.88 5.96
N LEU A 159 19.39 1.41 7.16
CA LEU A 159 18.47 2.45 7.64
C LEU A 159 18.65 3.80 6.93
N ILE A 160 19.63 3.93 6.04
CA ILE A 160 19.98 5.14 5.27
C ILE A 160 20.34 6.33 6.19
N GLY A 161 19.54 6.57 7.23
CA GLY A 161 19.71 7.61 8.23
C GLY A 161 18.72 7.47 9.37
N GLY A 162 18.97 8.21 10.45
CA GLY A 162 18.13 8.18 11.65
C GLY A 162 18.48 7.05 12.60
N LEU A 163 17.56 6.77 13.51
CA LEU A 163 17.70 5.75 14.54
C LEU A 163 16.33 5.15 14.92
N GLN A 164 16.38 3.97 15.49
CA GLN A 164 15.23 3.21 15.96
C GLN A 164 15.50 2.72 17.37
N LEU A 165 14.56 2.90 18.29
CA LEU A 165 14.60 2.35 19.63
C LEU A 165 13.50 1.30 19.78
N ARG A 166 13.88 0.09 20.12
CA ARG A 166 12.95 -0.98 20.47
C ARG A 166 12.95 -1.18 21.98
N ILE A 167 11.79 -1.14 22.59
CA ILE A 167 11.55 -1.47 24.00
C ILE A 167 10.53 -2.60 24.03
N GLY A 168 10.93 -3.80 24.45
CA GLY A 168 10.07 -4.97 24.36
C GLY A 168 9.59 -5.22 22.93
N ASP A 169 8.29 -5.14 22.72
CA ASP A 169 7.65 -5.31 21.40
C ASP A 169 7.32 -3.97 20.71
N THR A 170 7.51 -2.84 21.41
CA THR A 170 7.26 -1.50 20.84
C THR A 170 8.51 -0.95 20.18
N ILE A 171 8.34 -0.44 18.97
CA ILE A 171 9.38 0.22 18.18
C ILE A 171 9.04 1.70 18.04
N TYR A 172 10.00 2.54 18.39
CA TYR A 172 10.03 3.99 18.15
C TYR A 172 10.97 4.25 16.99
N ASP A 173 10.40 4.50 15.82
CA ASP A 173 11.15 4.59 14.56
C ASP A 173 11.28 6.04 14.09
N TYR A 174 12.53 6.52 14.03
CA TYR A 174 12.91 7.80 13.44
C TYR A 174 13.88 7.58 12.27
N THR A 175 13.71 6.50 11.52
CA THR A 175 14.56 6.19 10.37
C THR A 175 14.04 6.79 9.08
N ILE A 176 14.95 7.08 8.18
CA ILE A 176 14.62 7.57 6.84
C ILE A 176 13.97 6.45 6.02
N SER A 177 14.48 5.23 6.15
CA SER A 177 13.93 4.08 5.44
C SER A 177 12.43 3.89 5.71
N ASN A 178 12.01 3.95 6.98
CA ASN A 178 10.59 3.85 7.34
C ASN A 178 9.77 5.03 6.79
N LYS A 179 10.32 6.24 6.82
CA LYS A 179 9.65 7.43 6.26
C LYS A 179 9.44 7.32 4.76
N LEU A 180 10.44 6.83 4.02
CA LEU A 180 10.32 6.56 2.59
C LEU A 180 9.29 5.46 2.30
N TYR A 181 9.30 4.38 3.07
CA TYR A 181 8.32 3.32 2.98
C TYR A 181 6.88 3.85 3.17
N ARG A 182 6.64 4.62 4.23
CA ARG A 182 5.32 5.22 4.49
C ARG A 182 4.91 6.24 3.43
N LEU A 183 5.85 7.01 2.92
CA LEU A 183 5.58 7.91 1.80
C LEU A 183 5.14 7.13 0.56
N GLY A 184 5.86 6.07 0.21
CA GLY A 184 5.50 5.19 -0.90
C GLY A 184 4.10 4.59 -0.72
N LYS A 185 3.79 4.08 0.48
CA LYS A 185 2.47 3.56 0.82
C LYS A 185 1.39 4.64 0.69
N ALA A 186 1.57 5.81 1.28
CA ALA A 186 0.60 6.91 1.21
C ALA A 186 0.37 7.40 -0.23
N LEU A 187 1.39 7.36 -1.08
CA LEU A 187 1.28 7.67 -2.49
C LEU A 187 0.51 6.59 -3.26
N ASN A 188 0.70 5.32 -2.92
CA ASN A 188 -0.04 4.20 -3.52
C ASN A 188 -1.51 4.15 -3.09
N ASP A 189 -1.83 4.52 -1.85
CA ASP A 189 -3.18 4.45 -1.30
C ASP A 189 -4.10 5.60 -1.79
N ARG A 190 -3.54 6.65 -2.42
CA ARG A 190 -4.35 7.74 -2.98
C ARG A 190 -5.18 7.24 -4.17
N PRO A 191 -6.50 7.50 -4.20
CA PRO A 191 -7.31 7.14 -5.35
C PRO A 191 -6.78 7.81 -6.62
N LEU A 192 -6.71 7.06 -7.72
CA LEU A 192 -6.43 7.60 -9.05
C LEU A 192 -7.66 8.39 -9.49
N THR A 193 -7.67 9.69 -9.26
CA THR A 193 -8.53 10.59 -10.02
C THR A 193 -7.93 10.75 -11.41
N GLU A 194 -8.77 10.88 -12.45
CA GLU A 194 -8.39 11.01 -13.88
C GLU A 194 -7.53 12.25 -14.14
N THR A 195 -6.38 12.32 -13.53
CA THR A 195 -5.48 13.45 -13.61
C THR A 195 -4.23 13.02 -14.35
N ASP A 196 -3.80 13.89 -15.25
CA ASP A 196 -2.60 13.76 -16.03
C ASP A 196 -1.34 13.52 -15.15
N ALA A 197 -0.27 13.08 -15.77
CA ALA A 197 1.01 12.82 -15.09
C ALA A 197 1.54 14.02 -14.28
N GLU A 198 1.13 15.23 -14.65
CA GLU A 198 1.55 16.48 -14.00
C GLU A 198 0.88 16.67 -12.63
N SER A 199 -0.39 16.32 -12.51
CA SER A 199 -1.11 16.33 -11.21
C SER A 199 -0.60 15.24 -10.27
N ILE A 200 -0.24 14.07 -10.79
CA ILE A 200 0.40 13.01 -10.00
C ILE A 200 1.75 13.52 -9.47
N ARG A 201 2.57 14.12 -10.33
CA ARG A 201 3.87 14.71 -9.96
C ARG A 201 3.72 15.83 -8.94
N ALA A 202 2.78 16.76 -9.14
CA ALA A 202 2.51 17.84 -8.21
C ALA A 202 2.06 17.33 -6.84
N GLY A 203 1.16 16.35 -6.80
CA GLY A 203 0.71 15.70 -5.57
C GLY A 203 1.83 14.97 -4.83
N MET A 204 2.76 14.35 -5.56
CA MET A 204 3.95 13.71 -4.98
C MET A 204 4.91 14.72 -4.36
N LEU A 205 5.22 15.81 -5.09
CA LEU A 205 6.06 16.88 -4.57
C LEU A 205 5.46 17.53 -3.33
N ASP A 206 4.14 17.70 -3.30
CA ASP A 206 3.43 18.21 -2.14
C ASP A 206 3.52 17.26 -0.95
N ALA A 207 3.33 15.95 -1.17
CA ALA A 207 3.49 14.94 -0.13
C ALA A 207 4.91 14.91 0.45
N VAL A 208 5.94 15.04 -0.40
CA VAL A 208 7.35 15.12 0.05
C VAL A 208 7.60 16.38 0.86
N ARG A 209 7.08 17.53 0.42
CA ARG A 209 7.23 18.83 1.13
C ARG A 209 6.56 18.84 2.50
N HIS A 210 5.41 18.17 2.61
CA HIS A 210 4.62 18.12 3.84
C HIS A 210 4.87 16.85 4.68
N MET A 211 5.86 16.04 4.30
CA MET A 211 6.26 14.88 5.08
C MET A 211 6.74 15.32 6.46
N LYS A 212 5.89 15.11 7.47
CA LYS A 212 6.28 15.38 8.86
C LYS A 212 7.35 14.38 9.28
N LEU A 213 8.51 14.91 9.66
CA LEU A 213 9.60 14.16 10.25
C LEU A 213 9.24 13.85 11.73
N GLY A 214 8.18 13.08 11.95
CA GLY A 214 7.78 12.60 13.27
C GLY A 214 8.35 11.21 13.57
N ILE A 215 8.18 10.77 14.82
CA ILE A 215 8.43 9.39 15.22
C ILE A 215 7.21 8.56 14.86
N ASP A 216 7.46 7.39 14.31
CA ASP A 216 6.46 6.36 14.14
C ASP A 216 6.58 5.37 15.29
N VAL A 217 5.48 5.09 15.96
CA VAL A 217 5.42 4.13 17.06
C VAL A 217 4.50 2.98 16.64
N PHE A 218 5.03 1.78 16.66
CA PHE A 218 4.27 0.58 16.31
C PHE A 218 4.77 -0.63 17.09
N GLN A 219 3.94 -1.65 17.19
CA GLN A 219 4.30 -2.91 17.82
C GLN A 219 4.71 -3.93 16.78
N VAL A 220 5.62 -4.80 17.14
CA VAL A 220 6.10 -5.90 16.30
C VAL A 220 5.95 -7.23 17.01
N GLY A 221 5.50 -8.23 16.28
CA GLY A 221 5.47 -9.62 16.74
C GLY A 221 6.32 -10.52 15.87
N ARG A 222 6.50 -11.75 16.31
CA ARG A 222 7.15 -12.81 15.54
C ARG A 222 6.13 -13.85 15.15
N VAL A 223 6.07 -14.19 13.88
CA VAL A 223 5.29 -15.33 13.40
C VAL A 223 5.94 -16.63 13.89
N LEU A 224 5.17 -17.44 14.60
CA LEU A 224 5.60 -18.77 15.10
C LEU A 224 5.22 -19.87 14.13
N SER A 225 4.00 -19.82 13.60
CA SER A 225 3.51 -20.78 12.62
C SER A 225 2.35 -20.19 11.82
N VAL A 226 2.17 -20.73 10.62
CA VAL A 226 1.03 -20.44 9.74
C VAL A 226 0.46 -21.77 9.27
N SER A 227 -0.83 -22.01 9.50
CA SER A 227 -1.54 -23.20 9.03
C SER A 227 -3.02 -22.86 8.80
N ASP A 228 -3.60 -23.38 7.73
CA ASP A 228 -5.02 -23.30 7.40
C ASP A 228 -5.61 -21.86 7.45
N GLY A 229 -4.82 -20.87 7.03
CA GLY A 229 -5.22 -19.45 7.07
C GLY A 229 -5.15 -18.80 8.45
N ILE A 230 -4.60 -19.50 9.45
CA ILE A 230 -4.38 -19.01 10.81
C ILE A 230 -2.89 -18.76 11.02
N CYS A 231 -2.55 -17.57 11.54
CA CYS A 231 -1.20 -17.21 11.92
C CYS A 231 -1.07 -17.14 13.44
N TRP A 232 -0.13 -17.92 14.00
CA TRP A 232 0.25 -17.83 15.41
C TRP A 232 1.44 -16.92 15.55
N MET A 233 1.33 -15.94 16.44
CA MET A 233 2.36 -14.93 16.67
C MET A 233 2.71 -14.84 18.15
N ASP A 234 3.97 -14.51 18.44
CA ASP A 234 4.46 -14.09 19.75
C ASP A 234 4.77 -12.59 19.71
N GLY A 235 4.55 -11.90 20.82
CA GLY A 235 4.56 -10.44 20.88
C GLY A 235 3.18 -9.83 20.59
N LEU A 236 3.14 -8.52 20.27
CA LEU A 236 1.89 -7.79 20.03
C LEU A 236 0.89 -7.89 21.20
N ALA A 237 1.41 -7.75 22.44
CA ALA A 237 0.64 -8.00 23.66
C ALA A 237 -0.59 -7.09 23.83
N ASP A 238 -0.60 -5.93 23.18
CA ASP A 238 -1.66 -4.93 23.27
C ASP A 238 -2.56 -4.90 22.03
N ILE A 239 -2.42 -5.87 21.09
CA ILE A 239 -3.26 -5.96 19.90
C ILE A 239 -4.72 -6.21 20.28
N MET A 240 -5.63 -5.46 19.66
CA MET A 240 -7.06 -5.57 19.88
C MET A 240 -7.75 -6.37 18.78
N TYR A 241 -8.92 -6.92 19.11
CA TYR A 241 -9.75 -7.62 18.13
C TYR A 241 -10.16 -6.69 16.99
N GLY A 242 -9.93 -7.13 15.76
CA GLY A 242 -10.24 -6.38 14.55
C GLY A 242 -9.12 -5.46 14.05
N GLU A 243 -7.97 -5.42 14.73
CA GLU A 243 -6.79 -4.72 14.22
C GLU A 243 -6.15 -5.45 13.04
N VAL A 244 -5.64 -4.66 12.10
CA VAL A 244 -4.94 -5.17 10.91
C VAL A 244 -3.46 -5.30 11.22
N VAL A 245 -2.91 -6.46 10.91
CA VAL A 245 -1.48 -6.77 11.04
C VAL A 245 -0.85 -6.78 9.67
N GLU A 246 0.25 -6.06 9.51
CA GLU A 246 1.04 -6.04 8.28
C GLU A 246 2.22 -7.00 8.43
N PHE A 247 2.36 -7.93 7.48
CA PHE A 247 3.50 -8.83 7.42
C PHE A 247 4.60 -8.19 6.59
N VAL A 248 5.75 -7.97 7.21
CA VAL A 248 6.95 -7.55 6.48
C VAL A 248 7.60 -8.81 5.95
N ASN A 249 7.57 -8.98 4.64
CA ASN A 249 8.32 -10.05 3.99
C ASN A 249 9.81 -9.73 4.15
N GLY A 250 10.50 -10.58 4.90
CA GLY A 250 11.93 -10.52 5.05
C GLY A 250 12.65 -10.86 3.76
#